data_f166a2ab0ae0a79eb46b59441787f248
#
_entry.id   f166a2ab0ae0a79eb46b59441787f248
#
_cell.length_a   1.000
_cell.length_b   1.000
_cell.length_c   1.000
_cell.angle_alpha   90.00
_cell.angle_beta   90.00
_cell.angle_gamma   90.00
#
_symmetry.space_group_name_H-M   'P 1'
#
loop_
_entity.id
_entity.type
_entity.pdbx_description
1 polymer ?
#
loop_
_entity_poly.entity_id
_entity_poly.type
_entity_poly.pdbx_seq_one_letter_code
_entity_poly.pdbx_strand_id
1 'polypeptide(L)'
;LGKNISGKPVVGDLASMPHLLIAGTTGSGKSVCINTIILSLLYRHTPDKCKFILIDPKMLELSTYEGIPHLLCPVITEAKKAASVLGWVVKEMESRYRLMTKEGVRNIDGYNTKHKLPMPYIVVVVDEMSDLMLVAGKEIENYIQKLSQMARAAGIHIIMATQRPSVDVITGTIKANFPTRISFQVTSKIDSRTILGEQGAEQLLGKGDM
;
A
#
# COMPACT_ATOMS: atom_id res chain seq x y z
N LEU A 1 12.23 8.07 0.10
CA LEU A 1 11.03 8.90 -0.13
C LEU A 1 11.36 10.19 -0.86
N GLY A 2 12.45 10.85 -0.55
CA GLY A 2 12.84 12.11 -1.13
C GLY A 2 13.90 12.80 -0.28
N LYS A 3 13.91 14.13 -0.29
CA LYS A 3 14.79 14.96 0.53
C LYS A 3 13.95 15.94 1.34
N ASN A 4 14.39 16.23 2.56
CA ASN A 4 13.77 17.30 3.36
C ASN A 4 14.21 18.68 2.85
N ILE A 5 13.67 19.75 3.43
CA ILE A 5 13.97 21.14 3.05
C ILE A 5 15.45 21.50 3.20
N SER A 6 16.21 20.80 4.02
CA SER A 6 17.67 20.97 4.16
C SER A 6 18.49 20.09 3.20
N GLY A 7 17.83 19.39 2.27
CA GLY A 7 18.48 18.55 1.27
C GLY A 7 18.93 17.16 1.75
N LYS A 8 18.60 16.78 2.98
CA LYS A 8 18.96 15.47 3.52
C LYS A 8 17.98 14.39 3.00
N PRO A 9 18.47 13.21 2.58
CA PRO A 9 17.60 12.12 2.18
C PRO A 9 16.66 11.68 3.31
N VAL A 10 15.39 11.44 2.96
CA VAL A 10 14.39 10.83 3.85
C VAL A 10 14.17 9.39 3.41
N VAL A 11 14.56 8.46 4.27
CA VAL A 11 14.42 7.02 4.04
C VAL A 11 13.37 6.47 5.01
N GLY A 12 12.48 5.65 4.50
CA GLY A 12 11.47 4.96 5.29
C GLY A 12 11.64 3.44 5.21
N ASP A 13 11.23 2.76 6.27
CA ASP A 13 11.11 1.30 6.28
C ASP A 13 9.63 0.92 6.19
N LEU A 14 9.23 0.30 5.09
CA LEU A 14 7.84 -0.13 4.87
C LEU A 14 7.38 -1.12 5.95
N ALA A 15 8.26 -1.94 6.48
CA ALA A 15 7.93 -2.87 7.56
C ALA A 15 7.49 -2.16 8.84
N SER A 16 7.97 -0.93 9.08
CA SER A 16 7.53 -0.08 10.19
C SER A 16 6.26 0.71 9.88
N MET A 17 5.86 0.79 8.61
CA MET A 17 4.69 1.51 8.09
C MET A 17 3.76 0.52 7.34
N PRO A 18 3.18 -0.47 8.02
CA PRO A 18 2.58 -1.64 7.36
C PRO A 18 1.45 -1.29 6.40
N HIS A 19 0.72 -0.22 6.66
CA HIS A 19 -0.34 0.28 5.80
C HIS A 19 -0.13 1.77 5.56
N LEU A 20 0.17 2.10 4.32
CA LEU A 20 0.51 3.45 3.87
C LEU A 20 -0.60 4.00 2.96
N LEU A 21 -1.11 5.17 3.30
CA LEU A 21 -2.09 5.91 2.51
C LEU A 21 -1.41 7.10 1.83
N ILE A 22 -1.57 7.21 0.52
CA ILE A 22 -0.98 8.28 -0.29
C ILE A 22 -2.08 9.04 -1.02
N ALA A 23 -2.09 10.36 -0.90
CA ALA A 23 -3.02 11.21 -1.63
C ALA A 23 -2.30 12.30 -2.41
N GLY A 24 -2.91 12.73 -3.50
CA GLY A 24 -2.41 13.83 -4.31
C GLY A 24 -3.11 13.92 -5.66
N THR A 25 -3.26 15.13 -6.17
CA THR A 25 -3.87 15.39 -7.48
C THR A 25 -2.96 14.93 -8.63
N THR A 26 -3.51 14.92 -9.83
CA THR A 26 -2.73 14.67 -11.05
C THR A 26 -1.59 15.71 -11.16
N GLY A 27 -0.39 15.23 -11.45
CA GLY A 27 0.81 16.08 -11.56
C GLY A 27 1.43 16.50 -10.22
N SER A 28 0.87 16.10 -9.08
CA SER A 28 1.42 16.43 -7.75
C SER A 28 2.69 15.66 -7.38
N GLY A 29 2.96 14.55 -8.05
CA GLY A 29 4.08 13.66 -7.75
C GLY A 29 3.69 12.30 -7.16
N LYS A 30 2.39 12.06 -6.94
CA LYS A 30 1.87 10.82 -6.36
C LYS A 30 2.31 9.56 -7.11
N SER A 31 2.12 9.54 -8.43
CA SER A 31 2.48 8.39 -9.27
C SER A 31 3.98 8.14 -9.31
N VAL A 32 4.78 9.20 -9.34
CA VAL A 32 6.24 9.10 -9.26
C VAL A 32 6.67 8.49 -7.92
N CYS A 33 6.04 8.89 -6.82
CA CYS A 33 6.31 8.33 -5.50
C CYS A 33 6.00 6.83 -5.45
N ILE A 34 4.84 6.41 -5.95
CA ILE A 34 4.45 4.99 -5.99
C ILE A 34 5.45 4.18 -6.81
N ASN A 35 5.82 4.65 -8.00
CA ASN A 35 6.82 4.01 -8.84
C ASN A 35 8.19 3.94 -8.13
N THR A 36 8.59 4.98 -7.46
CA THR A 36 9.84 5.02 -6.69
C THR A 36 9.83 3.97 -5.57
N ILE A 37 8.73 3.82 -4.84
CA ILE A 37 8.59 2.81 -3.80
C ILE A 37 8.72 1.40 -4.40
N ILE A 38 7.99 1.11 -5.47
CA ILE A 38 8.04 -0.20 -6.15
C ILE A 38 9.45 -0.49 -6.64
N LEU A 39 10.08 0.43 -7.36
CA LEU A 39 11.44 0.28 -7.87
C LEU A 39 12.46 0.11 -6.75
N SER A 40 12.35 0.86 -5.67
CA SER A 40 13.21 0.73 -4.51
C SER A 40 13.20 -0.69 -3.92
N LEU A 41 12.02 -1.31 -3.86
CA LEU A 41 11.86 -2.69 -3.39
C LEU A 41 12.40 -3.70 -4.42
N LEU A 42 12.14 -3.48 -5.70
CA LEU A 42 12.63 -4.36 -6.78
C LEU A 42 14.16 -4.37 -6.87
N TYR A 43 14.81 -3.24 -6.65
CA TYR A 43 16.28 -3.16 -6.63
C TYR A 43 16.91 -3.86 -5.42
N ARG A 44 16.18 -3.99 -4.32
CA ARG A 44 16.69 -4.53 -3.07
C ARG A 44 16.36 -6.01 -2.86
N HIS A 45 15.27 -6.49 -3.45
CA HIS A 45 14.73 -7.81 -3.12
C HIS A 45 14.47 -8.65 -4.37
N THR A 46 14.93 -9.89 -4.30
CA THR A 46 14.62 -10.91 -5.28
C THR A 46 13.19 -11.43 -5.15
N PRO A 47 12.61 -12.08 -6.19
CA PRO A 47 11.22 -12.55 -6.14
C PRO A 47 10.88 -13.55 -5.04
N ASP A 48 11.90 -14.28 -4.55
CA ASP A 48 11.74 -15.20 -3.41
C ASP A 48 11.61 -14.50 -2.07
N LYS A 49 11.99 -13.22 -1.98
CA LYS A 49 11.93 -12.41 -0.75
C LYS A 49 10.78 -11.41 -0.74
N CYS A 50 10.37 -10.92 -1.89
CA CYS A 50 9.33 -9.90 -2.01
C CYS A 50 8.43 -10.17 -3.21
N LYS A 51 7.14 -10.23 -2.98
CA LYS A 51 6.11 -10.40 -3.99
C LYS A 51 5.17 -9.21 -4.01
N PHE A 52 4.64 -8.90 -5.18
CA PHE A 52 3.70 -7.79 -5.38
C PHE A 52 2.34 -8.26 -5.87
N ILE A 53 1.31 -7.57 -5.41
CA ILE A 53 -0.01 -7.52 -6.01
C ILE A 53 -0.25 -6.07 -6.40
N LEU A 54 -0.39 -5.81 -7.70
CA LEU A 54 -0.60 -4.47 -8.23
C LEU A 54 -2.03 -4.33 -8.74
N ILE A 55 -2.71 -3.29 -8.28
CA ILE A 55 -4.11 -2.98 -8.63
C ILE A 55 -4.13 -1.58 -9.24
N ASP A 56 -4.50 -1.52 -10.51
CA ASP A 56 -4.55 -0.29 -11.31
C ASP A 56 -5.86 -0.24 -12.11
N PRO A 57 -6.95 0.30 -11.54
CA PRO A 57 -8.24 0.35 -12.20
C PRO A 57 -8.26 1.13 -13.50
N LYS A 58 -7.37 2.11 -13.63
CA LYS A 58 -7.28 2.98 -14.82
C LYS A 58 -6.33 2.48 -15.90
N MET A 59 -5.55 1.45 -15.61
CA MET A 59 -4.56 0.85 -16.53
C MET A 59 -3.49 1.82 -17.06
N LEU A 60 -3.15 2.85 -16.30
CA LEU A 60 -2.26 3.92 -16.75
C LEU A 60 -0.86 3.88 -16.15
N GLU A 61 -0.71 3.40 -14.92
CA GLU A 61 0.50 3.62 -14.13
C GLU A 61 1.30 2.35 -13.85
N LEU A 62 0.62 1.22 -13.56
CA LEU A 62 1.28 0.01 -13.07
C LEU A 62 1.42 -1.09 -14.13
N SER A 63 0.84 -0.92 -15.31
CA SER A 63 0.92 -1.89 -16.41
C SER A 63 2.35 -2.15 -16.92
N THR A 64 3.26 -1.21 -16.71
CA THR A 64 4.68 -1.35 -17.06
C THR A 64 5.39 -2.46 -16.29
N TYR A 65 4.84 -2.88 -15.15
CA TYR A 65 5.38 -3.97 -14.34
C TYR A 65 4.83 -5.35 -14.74
N GLU A 66 3.95 -5.43 -15.73
CA GLU A 66 3.40 -6.71 -16.17
C GLU A 66 4.52 -7.66 -16.61
N GLY A 67 4.43 -8.91 -16.15
CA GLY A 67 5.40 -9.95 -16.50
C GLY A 67 6.66 -10.01 -15.62
N ILE A 68 6.87 -9.10 -14.67
CA ILE A 68 8.00 -9.24 -13.75
C ILE A 68 7.81 -10.45 -12.81
N PRO A 69 8.91 -11.14 -12.43
CA PRO A 69 8.81 -12.38 -11.63
C PRO A 69 8.33 -12.13 -10.19
N HIS A 70 8.34 -10.90 -9.72
CA HIS A 70 7.86 -10.52 -8.39
C HIS A 70 6.32 -10.52 -8.29
N LEU A 71 5.58 -10.49 -9.40
CA LEU A 71 4.12 -10.47 -9.36
C LEU A 71 3.55 -11.84 -8.95
N LEU A 72 2.60 -11.83 -8.00
CA LEU A 72 1.82 -13.02 -7.64
C LEU A 72 0.72 -13.34 -8.66
N CYS A 73 0.23 -12.32 -9.35
CA CYS A 73 -0.78 -12.43 -10.40
C CYS A 73 -0.60 -11.29 -11.40
N PRO A 74 -1.22 -11.36 -12.59
CA PRO A 74 -1.25 -10.22 -13.50
C PRO A 74 -1.79 -8.96 -12.84
N VAL A 75 -1.40 -7.78 -13.33
CA VAL A 75 -1.90 -6.51 -12.81
C VAL A 75 -3.43 -6.50 -12.86
N ILE A 76 -4.06 -6.18 -11.73
CA ILE A 76 -5.52 -6.25 -11.56
C ILE A 76 -6.12 -4.91 -11.96
N THR A 77 -7.12 -4.94 -12.82
CA THR A 77 -7.78 -3.74 -13.36
C THR A 77 -9.26 -3.64 -12.97
N GLU A 78 -9.87 -4.74 -12.53
CA GLU A 78 -11.28 -4.80 -12.17
C GLU A 78 -11.49 -4.75 -10.66
N ALA A 79 -12.44 -3.93 -10.19
CA ALA A 79 -12.74 -3.75 -8.77
C ALA A 79 -13.16 -5.05 -8.07
N LYS A 80 -13.98 -5.88 -8.71
CA LYS A 80 -14.41 -7.17 -8.14
C LYS A 80 -13.25 -8.14 -7.96
N LYS A 81 -12.32 -8.19 -8.92
CA LYS A 81 -11.11 -8.99 -8.82
C LYS A 81 -10.19 -8.48 -7.72
N ALA A 82 -10.08 -7.16 -7.58
CA ALA A 82 -9.32 -6.54 -6.50
C ALA A 82 -9.87 -6.94 -5.12
N ALA A 83 -11.18 -6.90 -4.92
CA ALA A 83 -11.82 -7.35 -3.69
C ALA A 83 -11.54 -8.83 -3.42
N SER A 84 -11.67 -9.69 -4.44
CA SER A 84 -11.38 -11.12 -4.33
C SER A 84 -9.93 -11.40 -3.94
N VAL A 85 -8.99 -10.65 -4.50
CA VAL A 85 -7.56 -10.76 -4.17
C VAL A 85 -7.27 -10.31 -2.74
N LEU A 86 -7.89 -9.24 -2.26
CA LEU A 86 -7.76 -8.85 -0.86
C LEU A 86 -8.30 -9.94 0.08
N GLY A 87 -9.38 -10.60 -0.29
CA GLY A 87 -9.88 -11.78 0.42
C GLY A 87 -8.87 -12.94 0.45
N TRP A 88 -8.18 -13.16 -0.68
CA TRP A 88 -7.08 -14.12 -0.73
C TRP A 88 -5.91 -13.71 0.20
N VAL A 89 -5.56 -12.43 0.23
CA VAL A 89 -4.50 -11.91 1.13
C VAL A 89 -4.85 -12.17 2.60
N VAL A 90 -6.11 -11.99 2.98
CA VAL A 90 -6.58 -12.35 4.34
C VAL A 90 -6.36 -13.83 4.64
N LYS A 91 -6.72 -14.71 3.72
CA LYS A 91 -6.51 -16.17 3.87
C LYS A 91 -5.03 -16.53 3.93
N GLU A 92 -4.22 -15.89 3.12
CA GLU A 92 -2.76 -16.07 3.13
C GLU A 92 -2.17 -15.64 4.48
N MET A 93 -2.61 -14.50 5.01
CA MET A 93 -2.22 -14.04 6.35
C MET A 93 -2.57 -15.09 7.43
N GLU A 94 -3.80 -15.59 7.42
CA GLU A 94 -4.25 -16.62 8.36
C GLU A 94 -3.43 -17.91 8.24
N SER A 95 -3.11 -18.32 7.02
CA SER A 95 -2.26 -19.48 6.75
C SER A 95 -0.85 -19.28 7.31
N ARG A 96 -0.27 -18.12 7.13
CA ARG A 96 1.05 -17.75 7.67
C ARG A 96 1.06 -17.80 9.19
N TYR A 97 0.01 -17.30 9.83
CA TYR A 97 -0.13 -17.39 11.30
C TYR A 97 -0.17 -18.82 11.79
N ARG A 98 -0.91 -19.70 11.13
CA ARG A 98 -0.92 -21.13 11.48
C ARG A 98 0.47 -21.75 11.40
N LEU A 99 1.23 -21.45 10.34
CA LEU A 99 2.59 -21.94 10.16
C LEU A 99 3.55 -21.35 11.22
N MET A 100 3.46 -20.06 11.48
CA MET A 100 4.29 -19.40 12.51
C MET A 100 3.99 -19.95 13.91
N THR A 101 2.73 -20.18 14.24
CA THR A 101 2.32 -20.77 15.52
C THR A 101 2.88 -22.19 15.67
N LYS A 102 2.82 -23.00 14.61
CA LYS A 102 3.38 -24.35 14.60
C LYS A 102 4.88 -24.37 14.87
N GLU A 103 5.60 -23.37 14.35
CA GLU A 103 7.05 -23.22 14.53
C GLU A 103 7.43 -22.45 15.81
N GLY A 104 6.45 -21.97 16.57
CA GLY A 104 6.70 -21.22 17.80
C GLY A 104 7.34 -19.86 17.58
N VAL A 105 7.12 -19.25 16.42
CA VAL A 105 7.65 -17.91 16.06
C VAL A 105 6.54 -16.86 16.04
N ARG A 106 6.91 -15.58 16.25
CA ARG A 106 5.96 -14.47 16.37
C ARG A 106 5.81 -13.63 15.10
N ASN A 107 6.73 -13.76 14.16
CA ASN A 107 6.75 -12.97 12.94
C ASN A 107 7.43 -13.73 11.80
N ILE A 108 7.30 -13.17 10.60
CA ILE A 108 7.85 -13.74 9.38
C ILE A 108 9.38 -13.87 9.42
N ASP A 109 10.08 -12.93 10.05
CA ASP A 109 11.55 -12.97 10.14
C ASP A 109 12.00 -14.15 11.01
N GLY A 110 11.32 -14.38 12.12
CA GLY A 110 11.56 -15.55 12.95
C GLY A 110 11.30 -16.87 12.22
N TYR A 111 10.26 -16.93 11.40
CA TYR A 111 9.99 -18.08 10.55
C TYR A 111 11.09 -18.28 9.50
N ASN A 112 11.47 -17.23 8.80
CA ASN A 112 12.42 -17.28 7.69
C ASN A 112 13.85 -17.65 8.14
N THR A 113 14.23 -17.35 9.38
CA THR A 113 15.51 -17.78 9.93
C THR A 113 15.59 -19.29 10.17
N LYS A 114 14.45 -19.96 10.36
CA LYS A 114 14.37 -21.40 10.62
C LYS A 114 14.20 -22.25 9.36
N HIS A 115 13.82 -21.66 8.25
CA HIS A 115 13.47 -22.37 7.02
C HIS A 115 14.38 -22.00 5.84
N LYS A 116 14.76 -23.01 5.04
CA LYS A 116 15.53 -22.81 3.81
C LYS A 116 14.71 -22.09 2.72
N LEU A 117 13.39 -22.33 2.70
CA LEU A 117 12.46 -21.67 1.80
C LEU A 117 11.70 -20.61 2.60
N PRO A 118 12.09 -19.33 2.52
CA PRO A 118 11.45 -18.28 3.26
C PRO A 118 10.06 -17.98 2.70
N MET A 119 9.16 -17.50 3.56
CA MET A 119 7.95 -16.83 3.10
C MET A 119 8.34 -15.46 2.55
N PRO A 120 7.92 -15.10 1.33
CA PRO A 120 8.17 -13.76 0.83
C PRO A 120 7.32 -12.72 1.55
N TYR A 121 7.83 -11.50 1.69
CA TYR A 121 6.99 -10.34 1.99
C TYR A 121 6.02 -10.12 0.83
N ILE A 122 4.81 -9.68 1.13
CA ILE A 122 3.80 -9.34 0.14
C ILE A 122 3.47 -7.86 0.26
N VAL A 123 3.61 -7.14 -0.84
CA VAL A 123 3.26 -5.72 -0.94
C VAL A 123 2.10 -5.57 -1.91
N VAL A 124 0.97 -5.10 -1.42
CA VAL A 124 -0.22 -4.80 -2.21
C VAL A 124 -0.24 -3.31 -2.50
N VAL A 125 -0.24 -2.93 -3.76
CA VAL A 125 -0.27 -1.52 -4.19
C VAL A 125 -1.55 -1.26 -4.98
N VAL A 126 -2.32 -0.27 -4.51
CA VAL A 126 -3.53 0.22 -5.17
C VAL A 126 -3.27 1.66 -5.63
N ASP A 127 -3.20 1.88 -6.94
CA ASP A 127 -2.89 3.19 -7.53
C ASP A 127 -4.03 4.21 -7.37
N GLU A 128 -5.27 3.77 -7.52
CA GLU A 128 -6.46 4.59 -7.29
C GLU A 128 -7.54 3.79 -6.58
N MET A 129 -7.77 4.13 -5.31
CA MET A 129 -8.72 3.40 -4.47
C MET A 129 -10.17 3.87 -4.64
N SER A 130 -10.42 5.06 -5.20
CA SER A 130 -11.77 5.61 -5.30
C SER A 130 -12.71 4.69 -6.10
N ASP A 131 -12.25 4.16 -7.22
CA ASP A 131 -13.04 3.27 -8.06
C ASP A 131 -13.36 1.95 -7.35
N LEU A 132 -12.43 1.44 -6.56
CA LEU A 132 -12.62 0.23 -5.75
C LEU A 132 -13.65 0.46 -4.64
N MET A 133 -13.56 1.59 -3.96
CA MET A 133 -14.45 1.94 -2.85
C MET A 133 -15.89 2.17 -3.32
N LEU A 134 -16.09 2.71 -4.51
CA LEU A 134 -17.41 2.90 -5.11
C LEU A 134 -18.11 1.56 -5.44
N VAL A 135 -17.35 0.56 -5.88
CA VAL A 135 -17.91 -0.73 -6.33
C VAL A 135 -18.00 -1.75 -5.20
N ALA A 136 -17.01 -1.84 -4.35
CA ALA A 136 -16.85 -2.89 -3.35
C ALA A 136 -16.37 -2.34 -1.97
N GLY A 137 -16.73 -1.11 -1.64
CA GLY A 137 -16.22 -0.39 -0.47
C GLY A 137 -16.36 -1.14 0.85
N LYS A 138 -17.55 -1.68 1.15
CA LYS A 138 -17.78 -2.42 2.40
C LYS A 138 -16.95 -3.70 2.50
N GLU A 139 -16.84 -4.43 1.40
CA GLU A 139 -16.06 -5.67 1.34
C GLU A 139 -14.56 -5.37 1.54
N ILE A 140 -14.06 -4.33 0.87
CA ILE A 140 -12.68 -3.86 1.00
C ILE A 140 -12.40 -3.39 2.42
N GLU A 141 -13.28 -2.59 3.03
CA GLU A 141 -13.15 -2.15 4.43
C GLU A 141 -13.06 -3.32 5.39
N ASN A 142 -13.90 -4.34 5.21
CA ASN A 142 -13.87 -5.54 6.04
C ASN A 142 -12.53 -6.28 5.94
N TYR A 143 -12.00 -6.43 4.74
CA TYR A 143 -10.68 -7.05 4.54
C TYR A 143 -9.55 -6.22 5.13
N ILE A 144 -9.57 -4.90 4.93
CA ILE A 144 -8.59 -3.97 5.50
C ILE A 144 -8.62 -4.04 7.03
N GLN A 145 -9.80 -4.07 7.64
CA GLN A 145 -9.93 -4.18 9.08
C GLN A 145 -9.34 -5.49 9.62
N LYS A 146 -9.53 -6.61 8.92
CA LYS A 146 -8.93 -7.89 9.29
C LYS A 146 -7.40 -7.87 9.14
N LEU A 147 -6.90 -7.25 8.08
CA LEU A 147 -5.46 -7.17 7.81
C LEU A 147 -4.73 -6.24 8.76
N SER A 148 -5.34 -5.13 9.17
CA SER A 148 -4.67 -4.06 9.91
C SER A 148 -4.02 -4.50 11.22
N GLN A 149 -4.61 -5.44 11.92
CA GLN A 149 -4.14 -5.88 13.23
C GLN A 149 -2.99 -6.90 13.15
N MET A 150 -2.94 -7.68 12.07
CA MET A 150 -2.11 -8.89 12.02
C MET A 150 -1.18 -8.96 10.82
N ALA A 151 -1.40 -8.17 9.77
CA ALA A 151 -0.66 -8.29 8.52
C ALA A 151 0.84 -8.00 8.68
N ARG A 152 1.22 -7.05 9.52
CA ARG A 152 2.61 -6.67 9.76
C ARG A 152 3.49 -7.86 10.16
N ALA A 153 3.06 -8.61 11.15
CA ALA A 153 3.83 -9.77 11.64
C ALA A 153 3.91 -10.88 10.59
N ALA A 154 2.90 -11.00 9.72
CA ALA A 154 2.88 -11.95 8.60
C ALA A 154 3.64 -11.46 7.35
N GLY A 155 4.26 -10.28 7.40
CA GLY A 155 5.02 -9.73 6.28
C GLY A 155 4.16 -9.23 5.12
N ILE A 156 2.96 -8.72 5.41
CA ILE A 156 2.00 -8.20 4.41
C ILE A 156 1.81 -6.71 4.64
N HIS A 157 2.01 -5.93 3.58
CA HIS A 157 1.95 -4.48 3.61
C HIS A 157 1.05 -3.96 2.49
N ILE A 158 0.24 -2.94 2.78
CA ILE A 158 -0.71 -2.38 1.83
C ILE A 158 -0.39 -0.90 1.62
N ILE A 159 -0.25 -0.51 0.36
CA ILE A 159 -0.13 0.87 -0.08
C ILE A 159 -1.39 1.21 -0.86
N MET A 160 -2.19 2.12 -0.35
CA MET A 160 -3.36 2.63 -1.04
C MET A 160 -3.16 4.09 -1.42
N ALA A 161 -3.50 4.42 -2.65
CA ALA A 161 -3.38 5.77 -3.15
C ALA A 161 -4.68 6.27 -3.77
N THR A 162 -4.90 7.59 -3.76
CA THR A 162 -6.03 8.24 -4.38
C THR A 162 -5.71 9.65 -4.84
N GLN A 163 -6.27 10.03 -6.04
CA GLN A 163 -6.31 11.41 -6.50
C GLN A 163 -7.46 12.20 -5.88
N ARG A 164 -8.42 11.51 -5.25
CA ARG A 164 -9.65 12.08 -4.68
C ARG A 164 -9.77 11.76 -3.19
N PRO A 165 -9.11 12.53 -2.32
CA PRO A 165 -9.16 12.30 -0.89
C PRO A 165 -10.47 12.79 -0.26
N SER A 166 -11.62 12.36 -0.80
CA SER A 166 -12.93 12.66 -0.26
C SER A 166 -13.29 11.73 0.91
N VAL A 167 -14.24 12.14 1.75
CA VAL A 167 -14.70 11.34 2.89
C VAL A 167 -15.37 10.03 2.49
N ASP A 168 -15.92 9.95 1.28
CA ASP A 168 -16.53 8.74 0.74
C ASP A 168 -15.49 7.69 0.32
N VAL A 169 -14.29 8.12 0.01
CA VAL A 169 -13.16 7.27 -0.38
C VAL A 169 -12.29 6.95 0.85
N ILE A 170 -11.88 7.98 1.57
CA ILE A 170 -11.10 7.84 2.80
C ILE A 170 -12.06 7.86 3.99
N THR A 171 -12.73 6.74 4.19
CA THR A 171 -13.72 6.57 5.26
C THR A 171 -13.06 6.48 6.64
N GLY A 172 -13.88 6.52 7.70
CA GLY A 172 -13.40 6.34 9.06
C GLY A 172 -12.65 5.02 9.27
N THR A 173 -13.12 3.93 8.65
CA THR A 173 -12.45 2.62 8.70
C THR A 173 -11.09 2.67 8.03
N ILE A 174 -10.98 3.29 6.87
CA ILE A 174 -9.68 3.47 6.17
C ILE A 174 -8.74 4.31 7.02
N LYS A 175 -9.19 5.45 7.54
CA LYS A 175 -8.37 6.33 8.41
C LYS A 175 -7.84 5.60 9.65
N ALA A 176 -8.67 4.79 10.28
CA ALA A 176 -8.29 4.04 11.48
C ALA A 176 -7.21 2.99 11.19
N ASN A 177 -7.16 2.44 9.98
CA ASN A 177 -6.30 1.33 9.61
C ASN A 177 -5.06 1.72 8.78
N PHE A 178 -4.96 2.98 8.37
CA PHE A 178 -3.82 3.55 7.66
C PHE A 178 -3.22 4.72 8.45
N PRO A 179 -2.46 4.44 9.51
CA PRO A 179 -1.92 5.50 10.38
C PRO A 179 -0.80 6.30 9.72
N THR A 180 -0.06 5.68 8.80
CA THR A 180 1.00 6.37 8.06
C THR A 180 0.43 6.93 6.76
N ARG A 181 0.61 8.22 6.58
CA ARG A 181 0.04 8.96 5.44
C ARG A 181 1.05 9.88 4.81
N ILE A 182 1.00 9.96 3.48
CA ILE A 182 1.75 10.91 2.68
C ILE A 182 0.74 11.70 1.86
N SER A 183 0.79 13.02 1.93
CA SER A 183 0.01 13.89 1.06
C SER A 183 0.94 14.69 0.16
N PHE A 184 0.74 14.57 -1.14
CA PHE A 184 1.17 15.54 -2.12
C PHE A 184 0.15 16.67 -2.20
N GLN A 185 0.34 17.64 -3.07
CA GLN A 185 -0.59 18.74 -3.24
C GLN A 185 -2.03 18.22 -3.50
N VAL A 186 -2.98 18.79 -2.78
CA VAL A 186 -4.42 18.57 -2.95
C VAL A 186 -5.11 19.88 -3.33
N THR A 187 -6.38 19.83 -3.71
CA THR A 187 -7.09 20.99 -4.25
C THR A 187 -7.75 21.88 -3.18
N SER A 188 -7.96 21.35 -1.99
CA SER A 188 -8.72 22.09 -0.95
C SER A 188 -8.22 21.79 0.46
N LYS A 189 -8.53 22.70 1.38
CA LYS A 189 -8.33 22.50 2.83
C LYS A 189 -9.12 21.31 3.37
N ILE A 190 -10.29 21.03 2.78
CA ILE A 190 -11.12 19.88 3.16
C ILE A 190 -10.40 18.59 2.81
N ASP A 191 -9.81 18.49 1.64
CA ASP A 191 -9.03 17.33 1.20
C ASP A 191 -7.80 17.12 2.09
N SER A 192 -7.10 18.21 2.42
CA SER A 192 -5.97 18.17 3.36
C SER A 192 -6.40 17.61 4.73
N ARG A 193 -7.48 18.10 5.29
CA ARG A 193 -8.02 17.58 6.56
C ARG A 193 -8.44 16.12 6.47
N THR A 194 -8.99 15.71 5.34
CA THR A 194 -9.41 14.32 5.13
C THR A 194 -8.22 13.37 5.16
N ILE A 195 -7.11 13.71 4.53
CA ILE A 195 -5.94 12.83 4.48
C ILE A 195 -5.01 12.99 5.68
N LEU A 196 -4.74 14.21 6.13
CA LEU A 196 -3.75 14.50 7.19
C LEU A 196 -4.36 14.80 8.56
N GLY A 197 -5.65 15.12 8.62
CA GLY A 197 -6.28 15.65 9.83
C GLY A 197 -6.06 17.15 10.04
N GLU A 198 -5.27 17.81 9.18
CA GLU A 198 -4.94 19.23 9.26
C GLU A 198 -4.88 19.89 7.89
N GLN A 199 -4.87 21.21 7.86
CA GLN A 199 -4.70 22.00 6.65
C GLN A 199 -3.20 22.07 6.27
N GLY A 200 -2.93 22.40 5.01
CA GLY A 200 -1.58 22.68 4.53
C GLY A 200 -1.22 21.97 3.24
N ALA A 201 -1.75 20.77 2.99
CA ALA A 201 -1.45 20.04 1.76
C ALA A 201 -1.95 20.76 0.49
N GLU A 202 -2.95 21.64 0.60
CA GLU A 202 -3.41 22.49 -0.49
C GLU A 202 -2.39 23.60 -0.87
N GLN A 203 -1.44 23.87 0.01
CA GLN A 203 -0.40 24.90 -0.21
C GLN A 203 0.91 24.32 -0.73
N LEU A 204 1.01 22.99 -0.84
CA LEU A 204 2.20 22.33 -1.40
C LEU A 204 2.40 22.75 -2.85
N LEU A 205 3.67 22.75 -3.28
CA LEU A 205 4.07 23.31 -4.59
C LEU A 205 3.77 22.36 -5.76
N GLY A 206 3.42 21.09 -5.49
CA GLY A 206 3.31 20.06 -6.52
C GLY A 206 4.67 19.51 -6.96
N LYS A 207 4.66 18.65 -8.00
CA LYS A 207 5.88 18.03 -8.59
C LYS A 207 6.78 17.32 -7.56
N GLY A 208 6.16 16.69 -6.56
CA GLY A 208 6.87 15.90 -5.57
C GLY A 208 6.99 16.56 -4.20
N ASP A 209 6.53 17.76 -4.02
CA ASP A 209 6.44 18.40 -2.71
C ASP A 209 5.35 17.69 -1.87
N MET A 210 5.70 17.25 -0.65
CA MET A 210 4.85 16.37 0.16
C MET A 210 5.01 16.68 1.66
#